data_de55ecb194c4e68e7e0ef691f628453c
#
_entry.id   de55ecb194c4e68e7e0ef691f628453c
#
_cell.length_a   1.000
_cell.length_b   1.000
_cell.length_c   1.000
_cell.angle_alpha   90.00
_cell.angle_beta   90.00
_cell.angle_gamma   90.00
#
_symmetry.space_group_name_H-M   'P 1'
#
loop_
_entity.id
_entity.type
_entity.pdbx_description
1 polymer ?
#
loop_
_entity_poly.entity_id
_entity_poly.type
_entity_poly.pdbx_seq_one_letter_code
_entity_poly.pdbx_strand_id
1 'polypeptide(L)'
;HLILETSAWENDLANQQQILTRWRELGTPLIPQILDYWSTTERYALSRICVVDYSMPAMNGLQALERLEDWHGARILLTGQGDEQIAVKAFNYGLIEQFIPKQTPDISQRLIEAIQRLQMMASGRQPPLWRATLSQRQYTLLRSPSISAELSAFVSKRWIEHVAIGHPFGILGRDADGNVGWLQLEP
;
A
#
# COMPACT_ATOMS: atom_id res chain seq x y z
N HIS A 1 -8.17 -18.03 -4.03
CA HIS A 1 -8.43 -16.74 -4.71
C HIS A 1 -7.18 -15.87 -4.65
N LEU A 2 -6.68 -15.50 -3.46
CA LEU A 2 -5.50 -14.62 -3.32
C LEU A 2 -4.23 -15.16 -4.00
N ILE A 3 -4.01 -16.48 -3.98
CA ILE A 3 -2.90 -17.12 -4.70
C ILE A 3 -3.02 -16.93 -6.22
N LEU A 4 -4.24 -16.89 -6.75
CA LEU A 4 -4.49 -16.66 -8.17
C LEU A 4 -4.27 -15.19 -8.59
N GLU A 5 -4.19 -14.27 -7.63
CA GLU A 5 -3.93 -12.85 -7.89
C GLU A 5 -2.43 -12.53 -8.06
N THR A 6 -1.52 -13.47 -7.78
CA THR A 6 -0.06 -13.22 -7.87
C THR A 6 0.33 -12.71 -9.25
N SER A 7 -0.14 -13.37 -10.32
CA SER A 7 0.15 -12.93 -11.70
C SER A 7 -0.42 -11.54 -12.02
N ALA A 8 -1.58 -11.19 -11.45
CA ALA A 8 -2.17 -9.88 -11.64
C ALA A 8 -1.36 -8.79 -10.91
N TRP A 9 -0.82 -9.09 -9.74
CA TRP A 9 0.13 -8.22 -9.02
C TRP A 9 1.43 -8.04 -9.80
N GLU A 10 1.99 -9.11 -10.34
CA GLU A 10 3.20 -9.05 -11.18
C GLU A 10 2.98 -8.20 -12.42
N ASN A 11 1.83 -8.32 -13.08
CA ASN A 11 1.46 -7.50 -14.22
C ASN A 11 1.31 -6.02 -13.84
N ASP A 12 0.70 -5.72 -12.70
CA ASP A 12 0.58 -4.35 -12.20
C ASP A 12 1.96 -3.72 -11.94
N LEU A 13 2.88 -4.47 -11.33
CA LEU A 13 4.27 -4.07 -11.14
C LEU A 13 5.01 -3.84 -12.46
N ALA A 14 4.85 -4.75 -13.41
CA ALA A 14 5.47 -4.65 -14.74
C ALA A 14 4.98 -3.41 -15.49
N ASN A 15 3.69 -3.08 -15.40
CA ASN A 15 3.12 -1.87 -15.99
C ASN A 15 3.76 -0.60 -15.38
N GLN A 16 3.89 -0.54 -14.06
CA GLN A 16 4.53 0.58 -13.38
C GLN A 16 6.02 0.71 -13.78
N GLN A 17 6.75 -0.41 -13.85
CA GLN A 17 8.15 -0.42 -14.32
C GLN A 17 8.28 0.09 -15.75
N GLN A 18 7.36 -0.30 -16.63
CA GLN A 18 7.34 0.14 -18.01
C GLN A 18 7.14 1.66 -18.14
N ILE A 19 6.30 2.26 -17.30
CA ILE A 19 6.12 3.71 -17.24
C ILE A 19 7.44 4.41 -16.86
N LEU A 20 8.15 3.90 -15.86
CA LEU A 20 9.44 4.46 -15.45
C LEU A 20 10.52 4.31 -16.52
N THR A 21 10.53 3.19 -17.22
CA THR A 21 11.45 2.96 -18.32
C THR A 21 11.21 3.96 -19.44
N ARG A 22 9.96 4.15 -19.88
CA ARG A 22 9.60 5.14 -20.90
C ARG A 22 9.97 6.56 -20.49
N TRP A 23 9.75 6.92 -19.23
CA TRP A 23 10.16 8.22 -18.71
C TRP A 23 11.68 8.41 -18.78
N ARG A 24 12.48 7.43 -18.32
CA ARG A 24 13.94 7.52 -18.28
C ARG A 24 14.58 7.50 -19.65
N GLU A 25 14.14 6.62 -20.53
CA GLU A 25 14.76 6.36 -21.82
C GLU A 25 14.22 7.26 -22.93
N LEU A 26 12.94 7.57 -22.90
CA LEU A 26 12.26 8.32 -23.95
C LEU A 26 11.87 9.74 -23.53
N GLY A 27 12.07 10.11 -22.25
CA GLY A 27 11.66 11.42 -21.75
C GLY A 27 10.13 11.63 -21.70
N THR A 28 9.34 10.56 -21.78
CA THR A 28 7.88 10.65 -21.79
C THR A 28 7.37 11.21 -20.46
N PRO A 29 6.48 12.25 -20.46
CA PRO A 29 5.98 12.84 -19.22
C PRO A 29 5.30 11.82 -18.31
N LEU A 30 5.58 11.87 -16.98
CA LEU A 30 5.07 10.91 -16.01
C LEU A 30 3.57 11.06 -15.74
N ILE A 31 3.08 12.29 -15.58
CA ILE A 31 1.70 12.56 -15.17
C ILE A 31 0.68 11.90 -16.09
N PRO A 32 0.71 12.10 -17.43
CA PRO A 32 -0.22 11.43 -18.33
C PRO A 32 -0.18 9.90 -18.22
N GLN A 33 1.02 9.32 -18.10
CA GLN A 33 1.18 7.87 -17.99
C GLN A 33 0.63 7.32 -16.66
N ILE A 34 0.78 8.06 -15.56
CA ILE A 34 0.21 7.71 -14.26
C ILE A 34 -1.32 7.79 -14.31
N LEU A 35 -1.86 8.81 -14.95
CA LEU A 35 -3.32 8.96 -15.09
C LEU A 35 -3.92 7.84 -15.95
N ASP A 36 -3.26 7.47 -17.03
CA ASP A 36 -3.66 6.33 -17.86
C ASP A 36 -3.62 5.02 -17.04
N TYR A 37 -2.54 4.78 -16.32
CA TYR A 37 -2.43 3.65 -15.38
C TYR A 37 -3.53 3.68 -14.31
N TRP A 38 -3.87 4.84 -13.75
CA TRP A 38 -4.95 4.97 -12.79
C TRP A 38 -6.34 4.76 -13.38
N SER A 39 -6.52 4.90 -14.67
CA SER A 39 -7.76 4.63 -15.37
C SER A 39 -8.03 3.13 -15.59
N THR A 40 -7.01 2.27 -15.48
CA THR A 40 -7.18 0.83 -15.65
C THR A 40 -7.99 0.23 -14.49
N THR A 41 -9.10 -0.44 -14.82
CA THR A 41 -10.04 -0.99 -13.82
C THR A 41 -9.52 -2.25 -13.14
N GLU A 42 -8.67 -3.02 -13.82
CA GLU A 42 -8.13 -4.30 -13.35
C GLU A 42 -7.35 -4.18 -12.05
N ARG A 43 -6.63 -3.08 -11.86
CA ARG A 43 -5.88 -2.80 -10.64
C ARG A 43 -6.76 -2.64 -9.38
N TYR A 44 -8.06 -2.33 -9.54
CA TYR A 44 -9.00 -2.24 -8.41
C TYR A 44 -9.56 -3.60 -8.00
N ALA A 45 -9.43 -4.60 -8.85
CA ALA A 45 -9.81 -5.97 -8.54
C ALA A 45 -8.81 -6.69 -7.64
N LEU A 46 -7.61 -6.13 -7.43
CA LEU A 46 -6.59 -6.71 -6.58
C LEU A 46 -6.97 -6.58 -5.10
N SER A 47 -6.97 -7.70 -4.39
CA SER A 47 -7.14 -7.72 -2.95
C SER A 47 -5.92 -7.10 -2.27
N ARG A 48 -6.12 -6.06 -1.49
CA ARG A 48 -5.01 -5.30 -0.89
C ARG A 48 -4.74 -5.68 0.56
N ILE A 49 -5.76 -6.21 1.24
CA ILE A 49 -5.68 -6.61 2.65
C ILE A 49 -6.37 -7.95 2.82
N CYS A 50 -5.69 -8.86 3.49
CA CYS A 50 -6.22 -10.14 3.93
C CYS A 50 -6.35 -10.14 5.46
N VAL A 51 -7.51 -10.51 5.96
CA VAL A 51 -7.75 -10.73 7.40
C VAL A 51 -7.91 -12.22 7.61
N VAL A 52 -7.04 -12.80 8.42
CA VAL A 52 -6.99 -14.24 8.69
C VAL A 52 -7.28 -14.51 10.15
N ASP A 53 -8.18 -15.44 10.42
CA ASP A 53 -8.37 -15.99 11.76
C ASP A 53 -7.29 -17.00 12.07
N TYR A 54 -6.65 -16.91 13.24
CA TYR A 54 -5.70 -17.91 13.68
C TYR A 54 -6.36 -19.29 13.88
N SER A 55 -7.55 -19.33 14.49
CA SER A 55 -8.26 -20.56 14.87
C SER A 55 -9.24 -20.99 13.78
N MET A 56 -8.76 -21.57 12.70
CA MET A 56 -9.62 -22.12 11.64
C MET A 56 -9.68 -23.66 11.66
N PRO A 57 -10.79 -24.30 11.25
CA PRO A 57 -10.99 -25.74 11.43
C PRO A 57 -10.05 -26.64 10.63
N ALA A 58 -9.63 -26.26 9.43
CA ALA A 58 -8.87 -27.09 8.51
C ALA A 58 -7.36 -26.83 8.55
N MET A 59 -6.96 -25.61 8.85
CA MET A 59 -5.56 -25.18 9.00
C MET A 59 -5.52 -23.97 9.93
N ASN A 60 -4.43 -23.75 10.62
CA ASN A 60 -4.30 -22.53 11.41
C ASN A 60 -3.95 -21.32 10.52
N GLY A 61 -4.19 -20.12 11.08
CA GLY A 61 -3.97 -18.87 10.35
C GLY A 61 -2.52 -18.69 9.87
N LEU A 62 -1.51 -19.18 10.60
CA LEU A 62 -0.11 -19.10 10.16
C LEU A 62 0.14 -19.94 8.93
N GLN A 63 -0.35 -21.18 8.90
CA GLN A 63 -0.23 -22.04 7.72
C GLN A 63 -0.92 -21.43 6.49
N ALA A 64 -2.03 -20.71 6.71
CA ALA A 64 -2.68 -19.98 5.63
C ALA A 64 -1.82 -18.81 5.13
N LEU A 65 -1.18 -18.09 6.05
CA LEU A 65 -0.31 -16.95 5.73
C LEU A 65 1.00 -17.39 5.05
N GLU A 66 1.60 -18.51 5.45
CA GLU A 66 2.76 -19.10 4.78
C GLU A 66 2.47 -19.43 3.30
N ARG A 67 1.24 -19.88 3.00
CA ARG A 67 0.81 -20.12 1.61
C ARG A 67 0.58 -18.82 0.81
N LEU A 68 0.55 -17.70 1.47
CA LEU A 68 0.42 -16.37 0.87
C LEU A 68 1.77 -15.61 0.87
N GLU A 69 2.91 -16.31 0.95
CA GLU A 69 4.24 -15.70 1.00
C GLU A 69 4.47 -14.78 -0.19
N ASP A 70 4.10 -15.22 -1.39
CA ASP A 70 4.24 -14.44 -2.64
C ASP A 70 3.13 -13.41 -2.87
N TRP A 71 2.12 -13.36 -2.01
CA TRP A 71 1.05 -12.39 -2.15
C TRP A 71 1.43 -11.02 -1.55
N HIS A 72 1.31 -9.97 -2.34
CA HIS A 72 1.84 -8.63 -2.05
C HIS A 72 0.94 -7.74 -1.17
N GLY A 73 -0.26 -8.18 -0.83
CA GLY A 73 -1.17 -7.42 0.03
C GLY A 73 -0.77 -7.47 1.52
N ALA A 74 -1.36 -6.57 2.30
CA ALA A 74 -1.15 -6.53 3.74
C ALA A 74 -1.96 -7.63 4.46
N ARG A 75 -1.42 -8.17 5.54
CA ARG A 75 -1.99 -9.30 6.27
C ARG A 75 -2.26 -8.93 7.71
N ILE A 76 -3.50 -9.14 8.14
CA ILE A 76 -3.93 -8.96 9.54
C ILE A 76 -4.28 -10.33 10.11
N LEU A 77 -3.73 -10.68 11.27
CA LEU A 77 -4.07 -11.89 12.00
C LEU A 77 -5.02 -11.57 13.15
N LEU A 78 -6.16 -12.24 13.19
CA LEU A 78 -7.05 -12.24 14.36
C LEU A 78 -6.64 -13.38 15.29
N THR A 79 -6.36 -13.07 16.57
CA THR A 79 -5.85 -14.03 17.54
C THR A 79 -6.85 -14.30 18.65
N GLY A 80 -6.86 -15.54 19.16
CA GLY A 80 -7.59 -15.92 20.36
C GLY A 80 -6.84 -15.58 21.65
N GLN A 81 -7.39 -16.02 22.77
CA GLN A 81 -6.74 -15.90 24.08
C GLN A 81 -5.54 -16.87 24.14
N GLY A 82 -4.37 -16.40 24.52
CA GLY A 82 -3.15 -17.20 24.62
C GLY A 82 -2.30 -17.28 23.33
N ASP A 83 -2.76 -16.73 22.20
CA ASP A 83 -2.06 -16.78 20.93
C ASP A 83 -1.07 -15.62 20.71
N GLU A 84 -0.89 -14.75 21.70
CA GLU A 84 -0.11 -13.50 21.59
C GLU A 84 1.36 -13.77 21.21
N GLN A 85 1.99 -14.79 21.80
CA GLN A 85 3.39 -15.12 21.49
C GLN A 85 3.55 -15.58 20.03
N ILE A 86 2.55 -16.27 19.49
CA ILE A 86 2.52 -16.73 18.12
C ILE A 86 2.38 -15.53 17.18
N ALA A 87 1.48 -14.60 17.52
CA ALA A 87 1.29 -13.38 16.76
C ALA A 87 2.54 -12.49 16.73
N VAL A 88 3.25 -12.36 17.85
CA VAL A 88 4.53 -11.64 17.92
C VAL A 88 5.59 -12.30 17.04
N LYS A 89 5.69 -13.62 17.04
CA LYS A 89 6.59 -14.34 16.13
C LYS A 89 6.22 -14.09 14.67
N ALA A 90 4.95 -14.24 14.30
CA ALA A 90 4.49 -14.00 12.94
C ALA A 90 4.81 -12.58 12.46
N PHE A 91 4.65 -11.58 13.33
CA PHE A 91 5.01 -10.20 13.06
C PHE A 91 6.52 -10.02 12.85
N ASN A 92 7.35 -10.60 13.73
CA ASN A 92 8.80 -10.52 13.64
C ASN A 92 9.37 -11.20 12.38
N TYR A 93 8.71 -12.27 11.91
CA TYR A 93 9.06 -12.94 10.65
C TYR A 93 8.49 -12.26 9.41
N GLY A 94 7.75 -11.15 9.58
CA GLY A 94 7.15 -10.42 8.45
C GLY A 94 5.99 -11.16 7.76
N LEU A 95 5.43 -12.18 8.41
CA LEU A 95 4.26 -12.92 7.89
C LEU A 95 2.97 -12.08 7.99
N ILE A 96 2.94 -11.11 8.90
CA ILE A 96 1.81 -10.21 9.10
C ILE A 96 2.28 -8.78 9.33
N GLU A 97 1.46 -7.84 8.97
CA GLU A 97 1.66 -6.41 9.25
C GLU A 97 1.06 -6.02 10.60
N GLN A 98 0.05 -6.77 11.06
CA GLN A 98 -0.62 -6.50 12.32
C GLN A 98 -1.35 -7.75 12.84
N PHE A 99 -1.49 -7.82 14.16
CA PHE A 99 -2.44 -8.73 14.80
C PHE A 99 -3.43 -7.97 15.68
N ILE A 100 -4.62 -8.54 15.87
CA ILE A 100 -5.69 -7.98 16.69
C ILE A 100 -6.26 -9.12 17.54
N PRO A 101 -6.15 -9.06 18.89
CA PRO A 101 -6.81 -10.01 19.77
C PRO A 101 -8.34 -9.89 19.69
N LYS A 102 -9.04 -11.00 19.50
CA LYS A 102 -10.52 -11.03 19.38
C LYS A 102 -11.24 -10.51 20.62
N GLN A 103 -10.59 -10.59 21.81
CA GLN A 103 -11.12 -10.10 23.06
C GLN A 103 -10.95 -8.58 23.24
N THR A 104 -10.33 -7.92 22.30
CA THR A 104 -10.16 -6.47 22.37
C THR A 104 -11.53 -5.77 22.39
N PRO A 105 -11.78 -4.86 23.32
CA PRO A 105 -12.96 -4.01 23.26
C PRO A 105 -13.02 -3.29 21.89
N ASP A 106 -14.21 -3.18 21.33
CA ASP A 106 -14.45 -2.50 20.05
C ASP A 106 -13.61 -3.07 18.87
N ILE A 107 -13.45 -4.40 18.84
CA ILE A 107 -12.67 -5.11 17.80
C ILE A 107 -13.03 -4.66 16.38
N SER A 108 -14.30 -4.41 16.09
CA SER A 108 -14.77 -3.95 14.78
C SER A 108 -14.17 -2.60 14.42
N GLN A 109 -14.17 -1.67 15.37
CA GLN A 109 -13.58 -0.34 15.17
C GLN A 109 -12.06 -0.44 14.97
N ARG A 110 -11.38 -1.22 15.80
CA ARG A 110 -9.92 -1.45 15.67
C ARG A 110 -9.54 -2.12 14.36
N LEU A 111 -10.37 -3.05 13.88
CA LEU A 111 -10.16 -3.69 12.58
C LEU A 111 -10.31 -2.67 11.43
N ILE A 112 -11.34 -1.83 11.47
CA ILE A 112 -11.55 -0.75 10.49
C ILE A 112 -10.35 0.20 10.48
N GLU A 113 -9.91 0.66 11.65
CA GLU A 113 -8.73 1.54 11.77
C GLU A 113 -7.46 0.89 11.25
N ALA A 114 -7.26 -0.40 11.53
CA ALA A 114 -6.14 -1.17 11.02
C ALA A 114 -6.16 -1.28 9.49
N ILE A 115 -7.33 -1.58 8.91
CA ILE A 115 -7.52 -1.65 7.46
C ILE A 115 -7.23 -0.29 6.83
N GLN A 116 -7.80 0.79 7.33
CA GLN A 116 -7.57 2.15 6.81
C GLN A 116 -6.09 2.52 6.87
N ARG A 117 -5.43 2.26 7.99
CA ARG A 117 -3.99 2.52 8.14
C ARG A 117 -3.16 1.69 7.17
N LEU A 118 -3.45 0.40 7.02
CA LEU A 118 -2.73 -0.48 6.11
C LEU A 118 -3.01 -0.14 4.65
N GLN A 119 -4.20 0.33 4.29
CA GLN A 119 -4.49 0.85 2.95
C GLN A 119 -3.63 2.07 2.65
N MET A 120 -3.51 3.01 3.58
CA MET A 120 -2.63 4.17 3.42
C MET A 120 -1.15 3.76 3.36
N MET A 121 -0.73 2.77 4.15
CA MET A 121 0.62 2.21 4.11
C MET A 121 0.88 1.35 2.86
N ALA A 122 -0.10 0.60 2.39
CA ALA A 122 0.00 -0.19 1.16
C ALA A 122 0.09 0.70 -0.07
N SER A 123 -0.58 1.85 -0.07
CA SER A 123 -0.31 2.92 -1.04
C SER A 123 1.15 3.43 -0.96
N GLY A 124 1.80 3.31 0.20
CA GLY A 124 3.23 3.59 0.43
C GLY A 124 4.16 2.39 0.30
N ARG A 125 3.64 1.15 0.32
CA ARG A 125 4.37 -0.11 0.07
C ARG A 125 4.25 -0.61 -1.36
N GLN A 126 3.44 0.02 -2.21
CA GLN A 126 3.68 -0.13 -3.63
C GLN A 126 5.19 0.04 -3.83
N PRO A 127 5.83 -0.85 -4.62
CA PRO A 127 7.28 -0.84 -4.72
C PRO A 127 7.73 0.60 -4.91
N PRO A 128 8.88 0.99 -4.39
CA PRO A 128 9.37 2.37 -4.41
C PRO A 128 9.64 2.87 -5.82
N LEU A 129 8.93 2.35 -6.80
CA LEU A 129 9.07 2.62 -8.22
C LEU A 129 8.95 4.12 -8.48
N TRP A 130 7.88 4.74 -7.98
CA TRP A 130 7.70 6.19 -8.15
C TRP A 130 8.76 6.99 -7.38
N ARG A 131 9.28 6.45 -6.27
CA ARG A 131 10.40 7.06 -5.55
C ARG A 131 11.66 7.13 -6.39
N ALA A 132 11.82 6.25 -7.36
CA ALA A 132 12.94 6.27 -8.29
C ALA A 132 12.95 7.49 -9.23
N THR A 133 11.86 8.28 -9.24
CA THR A 133 11.79 9.55 -9.94
C THR A 133 12.32 10.72 -9.10
N LEU A 134 12.45 10.55 -7.79
CA LEU A 134 12.88 11.57 -6.84
C LEU A 134 14.40 11.68 -6.78
N SER A 135 14.91 12.90 -6.75
CA SER A 135 16.30 13.14 -6.36
C SER A 135 16.50 12.86 -4.87
N GLN A 136 17.74 12.66 -4.44
CA GLN A 136 18.07 12.47 -3.03
C GLN A 136 17.58 13.63 -2.15
N ARG A 137 17.70 14.87 -2.62
CA ARG A 137 17.22 16.06 -1.91
C ARG A 137 15.70 16.07 -1.74
N GLN A 138 14.95 15.79 -2.81
CA GLN A 138 13.49 15.67 -2.80
C GLN A 138 13.03 14.56 -1.85
N TYR A 139 13.69 13.41 -1.90
CA TYR A 139 13.40 12.28 -1.03
C TYR A 139 13.63 12.63 0.46
N THR A 140 14.74 13.28 0.78
CA THR A 140 15.04 13.72 2.14
C THR A 140 14.02 14.74 2.65
N LEU A 141 13.62 15.69 1.79
CA LEU A 141 12.59 16.68 2.10
C LEU A 141 11.26 16.03 2.48
N LEU A 142 10.77 15.09 1.65
CA LEU A 142 9.52 14.38 1.90
C LEU A 142 9.54 13.51 3.18
N ARG A 143 10.72 13.13 3.67
CA ARG A 143 10.91 12.38 4.91
C ARG A 143 11.11 13.25 6.14
N SER A 144 11.26 14.54 6.00
CA SER A 144 11.31 15.44 7.15
C SER A 144 10.02 15.29 7.98
N PRO A 145 10.10 15.04 9.31
CA PRO A 145 8.93 14.73 10.12
C PRO A 145 7.82 15.78 10.05
N SER A 146 8.17 17.07 10.04
CA SER A 146 7.21 18.15 9.93
C SER A 146 6.51 18.16 8.57
N ILE A 147 7.28 18.09 7.47
CA ILE A 147 6.76 18.11 6.11
C ILE A 147 5.92 16.85 5.84
N SER A 148 6.42 15.69 6.25
CA SER A 148 5.70 14.42 6.10
C SER A 148 4.35 14.44 6.82
N ALA A 149 4.28 14.99 8.03
CA ALA A 149 3.03 15.11 8.78
C ALA A 149 2.04 16.05 8.10
N GLU A 150 2.49 17.21 7.65
CA GLU A 150 1.64 18.18 6.95
C GLU A 150 1.13 17.63 5.61
N LEU A 151 2.02 17.04 4.81
CA LEU A 151 1.64 16.42 3.54
C LEU A 151 0.67 15.26 3.75
N SER A 152 0.91 14.40 4.73
CA SER A 152 0.00 13.29 5.05
C SER A 152 -1.37 13.78 5.46
N ALA A 153 -1.44 14.83 6.30
CA ALA A 153 -2.70 15.45 6.71
C ALA A 153 -3.43 16.13 5.54
N PHE A 154 -2.70 16.74 4.62
CA PHE A 154 -3.27 17.37 3.42
C PHE A 154 -3.83 16.32 2.45
N VAL A 155 -3.03 15.30 2.15
CA VAL A 155 -3.33 14.25 1.17
C VAL A 155 -4.51 13.39 1.64
N SER A 156 -4.49 12.93 2.89
CA SER A 156 -5.53 12.04 3.43
C SER A 156 -6.92 12.67 3.50
N LYS A 157 -7.00 13.99 3.54
CA LYS A 157 -8.29 14.72 3.52
C LYS A 157 -8.88 14.91 2.13
N ARG A 158 -8.06 14.81 1.08
CA ARG A 158 -8.44 15.19 -0.28
C ARG A 158 -8.45 14.03 -1.25
N TRP A 159 -7.52 13.09 -1.09
CA TRP A 159 -7.26 12.07 -2.09
C TRP A 159 -7.33 10.68 -1.51
N ILE A 160 -7.99 9.81 -2.23
CA ILE A 160 -8.03 8.36 -1.92
C ILE A 160 -6.80 7.64 -2.47
N GLU A 161 -6.17 8.24 -3.48
CA GLU A 161 -4.96 7.73 -4.11
C GLU A 161 -4.02 8.88 -4.44
N HIS A 162 -2.72 8.67 -4.21
CA HIS A 162 -1.72 9.69 -4.50
C HIS A 162 -0.34 9.09 -4.73
N VAL A 163 0.52 9.85 -5.42
CA VAL A 163 1.91 9.49 -5.69
C VAL A 163 2.79 10.74 -5.69
N ALA A 164 3.95 10.64 -5.04
CA ALA A 164 4.97 11.67 -5.11
C ALA A 164 5.93 11.37 -6.28
N ILE A 165 6.17 12.34 -7.14
CA ILE A 165 7.08 12.24 -8.29
C ILE A 165 8.08 13.40 -8.30
N GLY A 166 9.21 13.19 -8.94
CA GLY A 166 10.33 14.17 -8.96
C GLY A 166 10.32 15.12 -10.14
N HIS A 167 9.63 14.77 -11.25
CA HIS A 167 9.64 15.56 -12.48
C HIS A 167 8.24 15.58 -13.14
N PRO A 168 7.46 16.66 -12.96
CA PRO A 168 7.72 17.79 -12.04
C PRO A 168 7.71 17.34 -10.58
N PHE A 169 8.34 18.09 -9.67
CA PHE A 169 8.35 17.71 -8.26
C PHE A 169 7.03 18.07 -7.58
N GLY A 170 6.35 17.04 -7.03
CA GLY A 170 5.08 17.25 -6.38
C GLY A 170 4.34 15.96 -6.08
N ILE A 171 3.09 16.09 -5.68
CA ILE A 171 2.18 14.99 -5.39
C ILE A 171 0.99 15.07 -6.34
N LEU A 172 0.81 14.01 -7.12
CA LEU A 172 -0.39 13.78 -7.92
C LEU A 172 -1.38 12.99 -7.07
N GLY A 173 -2.65 13.40 -7.05
CA GLY A 173 -3.67 12.72 -6.28
C GLY A 173 -4.99 12.61 -7.03
N ARG A 174 -5.83 11.67 -6.61
CA ARG A 174 -7.18 11.47 -7.11
C ARG A 174 -8.15 11.31 -5.95
N ASP A 175 -9.27 12.02 -5.99
CA ASP A 175 -10.34 11.93 -5.00
C ASP A 175 -11.32 10.77 -5.27
N ALA A 176 -12.31 10.61 -4.40
CA ALA A 176 -13.32 9.56 -4.50
C ALA A 176 -14.24 9.71 -5.73
N ASP A 177 -14.38 10.90 -6.26
CA ASP A 177 -15.19 11.21 -7.43
C ASP A 177 -14.40 11.05 -8.74
N GLY A 178 -13.10 10.70 -8.63
CA GLY A 178 -12.20 10.53 -9.77
C GLY A 178 -11.52 11.80 -10.25
N ASN A 179 -11.75 12.96 -9.58
CA ASN A 179 -11.08 14.20 -9.95
C ASN A 179 -9.60 14.13 -9.58
N VAL A 180 -8.78 14.64 -10.47
CA VAL A 180 -7.32 14.67 -10.33
C VAL A 180 -6.86 16.03 -9.82
N GLY A 181 -5.97 16.00 -8.84
CA GLY A 181 -5.31 17.20 -8.30
C GLY A 181 -3.79 17.07 -8.33
N TRP A 182 -3.13 18.19 -8.44
CA TRP A 182 -1.68 18.29 -8.39
C TRP A 182 -1.25 19.27 -7.30
N LEU A 183 -0.38 18.81 -6.39
CA LEU A 183 0.29 19.65 -5.41
C LEU A 183 1.75 19.79 -5.82
N GLN A 184 2.09 20.96 -6.37
CA GLN A 184 3.48 21.27 -6.70
C GLN A 184 4.29 21.52 -5.43
N LEU A 185 5.47 20.96 -5.37
CA LEU A 185 6.43 21.16 -4.29
C LEU A 185 7.69 21.83 -4.87
N GLU A 186 8.33 22.63 -4.02
CA GLU A 186 9.64 23.22 -4.33
C GLU A 186 10.70 22.54 -3.44
N PRO A 187 11.86 22.12 -4.00
CA PRO A 187 12.90 21.43 -3.26
C PRO A 187 13.75 22.35 -2.38
#